data_9077c4963b08110070dce448eec70f0c
#
_entry.id   9077c4963b08110070dce448eec70f0c
#
_cell.length_a   1.000
_cell.length_b   1.000
_cell.length_c   1.000
_cell.angle_alpha   90.00
_cell.angle_beta   90.00
_cell.angle_gamma   90.00
#
_symmetry.space_group_name_H-M   'P 1'
#
loop_
_entity.id
_entity.type
_entity.pdbx_description
1 polymer ?
#
loop_
_entity_poly.entity_id
_entity_poly.type
_entity_poly.pdbx_seq_one_letter_code
_entity_poly.pdbx_strand_id
1 'polypeptide(L)'
;MECSAGPVSDGQAKRAALADRLHSLAIHLLRRVRRGDDEAGLSAPRLSALSVVIYRGPISLTELAKAEGVTAPTMTRLTQALVRSGLVEKSVNQSDNRVVLLRATPAGKHTLDIARAKRLAALEELLEGLDPEDAALVERAVSALEPLLRT
;
A
#
# COMPACT_ATOMS: atom_id res chain seq x y z
N MET A 1 -42.77 -3.34 -16.64
CA MET A 1 -42.05 -2.07 -16.37
C MET A 1 -40.66 -2.25 -16.87
N GLU A 2 -40.38 -1.94 -18.12
CA GLU A 2 -39.05 -1.99 -18.70
C GLU A 2 -38.28 -0.74 -18.26
N CYS A 3 -37.21 -0.93 -17.46
CA CYS A 3 -36.22 0.12 -17.20
C CYS A 3 -35.43 0.37 -18.48
N SER A 4 -35.84 1.38 -19.24
CA SER A 4 -35.06 1.90 -20.36
C SER A 4 -33.78 2.55 -19.82
N ALA A 5 -32.67 1.86 -19.94
CA ALA A 5 -31.35 2.44 -19.78
C ALA A 5 -31.11 3.44 -20.91
N GLY A 6 -31.17 4.73 -20.60
CA GLY A 6 -30.89 5.79 -21.55
C GLY A 6 -29.48 5.67 -22.15
N PRO A 7 -29.23 6.24 -23.34
CA PRO A 7 -27.93 6.11 -24.02
C PRO A 7 -26.82 6.70 -23.15
N VAL A 8 -25.85 5.85 -22.82
CA VAL A 8 -24.62 6.26 -22.11
C VAL A 8 -23.91 7.31 -22.96
N SER A 9 -23.66 8.51 -22.43
CA SER A 9 -22.98 9.55 -23.20
C SER A 9 -21.57 9.10 -23.61
N ASP A 10 -21.12 9.47 -24.80
CA ASP A 10 -19.77 9.14 -25.33
C ASP A 10 -18.65 9.46 -24.30
N GLY A 11 -18.78 10.55 -23.57
CA GLY A 11 -17.88 10.92 -22.49
C GLY A 11 -17.90 9.95 -21.29
N GLN A 12 -19.03 9.34 -20.98
CA GLN A 12 -19.15 8.35 -19.92
C GLN A 12 -18.57 7.01 -20.34
N ALA A 13 -18.78 6.59 -21.58
CA ALA A 13 -18.18 5.38 -22.13
C ALA A 13 -16.64 5.47 -22.17
N LYS A 14 -16.08 6.60 -22.60
CA LYS A 14 -14.63 6.86 -22.59
C LYS A 14 -14.03 6.83 -21.19
N ARG A 15 -14.71 7.43 -20.19
CA ARG A 15 -14.25 7.38 -18.79
C ARG A 15 -14.28 5.97 -18.24
N ALA A 16 -15.31 5.19 -18.52
CA ALA A 16 -15.39 3.80 -18.09
C ALA A 16 -14.28 2.94 -18.68
N ALA A 17 -13.99 3.08 -19.97
CA ALA A 17 -12.90 2.38 -20.65
C ALA A 17 -11.52 2.77 -20.08
N LEU A 18 -11.31 4.07 -19.79
CA LEU A 18 -10.07 4.54 -19.16
C LEU A 18 -9.91 3.98 -17.74
N ALA A 19 -10.99 3.94 -16.95
CA ALA A 19 -11.00 3.40 -15.60
C ALA A 19 -10.64 1.91 -15.59
N ASP A 20 -11.17 1.12 -16.52
CA ASP A 20 -10.85 -0.31 -16.66
C ASP A 20 -9.37 -0.53 -17.00
N ARG A 21 -8.84 0.24 -17.96
CA ARG A 21 -7.41 0.20 -18.31
C ARG A 21 -6.52 0.59 -17.13
N LEU A 22 -6.87 1.64 -16.41
CA LEU A 22 -6.12 2.10 -15.24
C LEU A 22 -6.16 1.06 -14.11
N HIS A 23 -7.32 0.43 -13.87
CA HIS A 23 -7.46 -0.65 -12.91
C HIS A 23 -6.55 -1.84 -13.26
N SER A 24 -6.58 -2.30 -14.51
CA SER A 24 -5.71 -3.38 -14.97
C SER A 24 -4.23 -3.03 -14.84
N LEU A 25 -3.83 -1.83 -15.26
CA LEU A 25 -2.47 -1.32 -15.12
C LEU A 25 -2.02 -1.30 -13.66
N ALA A 26 -2.85 -0.79 -12.75
CA ALA A 26 -2.54 -0.74 -11.32
C ALA A 26 -2.28 -2.12 -10.73
N ILE A 27 -3.09 -3.13 -11.11
CA ILE A 27 -2.90 -4.53 -10.68
C ILE A 27 -1.56 -5.08 -11.19
N HIS A 28 -1.24 -4.89 -12.46
CA HIS A 28 -0.01 -5.40 -13.05
C HIS A 28 1.23 -4.70 -12.46
N LEU A 29 1.17 -3.39 -12.29
CA LEU A 29 2.23 -2.61 -11.67
C LEU A 29 2.49 -3.06 -10.23
N LEU A 30 1.41 -3.21 -9.44
CA LEU A 30 1.50 -3.68 -8.07
C LEU A 30 2.09 -5.10 -7.96
N ARG A 31 1.74 -5.99 -8.89
CA ARG A 31 2.33 -7.35 -8.96
C ARG A 31 3.81 -7.30 -9.31
N ARG A 32 4.22 -6.43 -10.24
CA ARG A 32 5.64 -6.27 -10.62
C ARG A 32 6.48 -5.79 -9.43
N VAL A 33 6.08 -4.71 -8.78
CA VAL A 33 6.85 -4.16 -7.65
C VAL A 33 6.88 -5.07 -6.43
N ARG A 34 5.85 -5.89 -6.22
CA ARG A 34 5.79 -6.85 -5.10
C ARG A 34 6.67 -8.09 -5.26
N ARG A 35 7.17 -8.39 -6.45
CA ARG A 35 8.08 -9.53 -6.65
C ARG A 35 9.36 -9.42 -5.83
N GLY A 36 9.82 -8.19 -5.54
CA GLY A 36 10.96 -7.95 -4.67
C GLY A 36 10.68 -8.03 -3.17
N ASP A 37 9.41 -8.11 -2.74
CA ASP A 37 9.04 -8.14 -1.31
C ASP A 37 9.46 -9.46 -0.65
N ASP A 38 9.35 -10.59 -1.36
CA ASP A 38 9.72 -11.92 -0.84
C ASP A 38 11.22 -11.99 -0.52
N GLU A 39 12.05 -11.27 -1.26
CA GLU A 39 13.49 -11.15 -0.99
C GLU A 39 13.82 -10.27 0.23
N ALA A 40 12.89 -9.44 0.68
CA ALA A 40 13.02 -8.69 1.93
C ALA A 40 12.68 -9.53 3.17
N GLY A 41 12.31 -10.81 3.00
CA GLY A 41 11.99 -11.75 4.06
C GLY A 41 10.64 -11.50 4.75
N LEU A 42 9.81 -10.62 4.19
CA LEU A 42 8.47 -10.32 4.70
C LEU A 42 7.41 -10.50 3.61
N SER A 43 6.34 -11.21 3.94
CA SER A 43 5.17 -11.27 3.06
C SER A 43 4.51 -9.89 2.92
N ALA A 44 3.87 -9.63 1.78
CA ALA A 44 3.20 -8.35 1.50
C ALA A 44 2.23 -7.90 2.61
N PRO A 45 1.40 -8.76 3.25
CA PRO A 45 0.56 -8.34 4.38
C PRO A 45 1.35 -7.89 5.61
N ARG A 46 2.51 -8.52 5.90
CA ARG A 46 3.36 -8.10 7.02
C ARG A 46 4.04 -6.77 6.74
N LEU A 47 4.47 -6.57 5.50
CA LEU A 47 5.09 -5.31 5.08
C LEU A 47 4.08 -4.16 5.11
N SER A 48 2.82 -4.41 4.71
CA SER A 48 1.73 -3.44 4.82
C SER A 48 1.46 -3.05 6.27
N ALA A 49 1.25 -4.02 7.15
CA ALA A 49 1.05 -3.78 8.58
C ALA A 49 2.23 -3.04 9.22
N LEU A 50 3.47 -3.39 8.89
CA LEU A 50 4.68 -2.71 9.36
C LEU A 50 4.70 -1.24 8.91
N SER A 51 4.33 -0.97 7.66
CA SER A 51 4.27 0.37 7.11
C SER A 51 3.26 1.25 7.88
N VAL A 52 2.06 0.72 8.18
CA VAL A 52 1.08 1.45 9.00
C VAL A 52 1.61 1.75 10.41
N VAL A 53 2.29 0.79 11.05
CA VAL A 53 2.92 0.99 12.37
C VAL A 53 4.02 2.05 12.31
N ILE A 54 4.78 2.14 11.22
CA ILE A 54 5.82 3.16 11.06
C ILE A 54 5.23 4.55 10.88
N TYR A 55 4.21 4.71 10.03
CA TYR A 55 3.68 6.02 9.65
C TYR A 55 2.60 6.55 10.59
N ARG A 56 1.89 5.67 11.32
CA ARG A 56 0.79 6.04 12.23
C ARG A 56 1.05 5.68 13.68
N GLY A 57 2.16 4.95 13.97
CA GLY A 57 2.44 4.51 15.33
C GLY A 57 2.89 5.63 16.27
N PRO A 58 2.73 5.42 17.59
CA PRO A 58 2.22 4.20 18.23
C PRO A 58 0.73 3.95 17.96
N ILE A 59 0.34 2.72 17.64
CA ILE A 59 -1.02 2.35 17.23
C ILE A 59 -1.49 1.09 17.96
N SER A 60 -2.76 1.03 18.35
CA SER A 60 -3.34 -0.17 18.94
C SER A 60 -3.60 -1.25 17.88
N LEU A 61 -3.73 -2.51 18.34
CA LEU A 61 -4.05 -3.63 17.45
C LEU A 61 -5.39 -3.44 16.71
N THR A 62 -6.37 -2.86 17.39
CA THR A 62 -7.71 -2.62 16.83
C THR A 62 -7.67 -1.57 15.72
N GLU A 63 -6.98 -0.46 15.96
CA GLU A 63 -6.80 0.59 14.95
C GLU A 63 -6.00 0.08 13.74
N LEU A 64 -4.96 -0.73 13.98
CA LEU A 64 -4.18 -1.34 12.91
C LEU A 64 -5.02 -2.30 12.07
N ALA A 65 -5.85 -3.14 12.71
CA ALA A 65 -6.78 -4.04 12.00
C ALA A 65 -7.79 -3.27 11.15
N LYS A 66 -8.31 -2.15 11.68
CA LYS A 66 -9.22 -1.25 10.95
C LYS A 66 -8.53 -0.59 9.76
N ALA A 67 -7.30 -0.11 9.94
CA ALA A 67 -6.52 0.54 8.88
C ALA A 67 -6.20 -0.42 7.71
N GLU A 68 -5.93 -1.69 8.03
CA GLU A 68 -5.62 -2.74 7.06
C GLU A 68 -6.87 -3.45 6.49
N GLY A 69 -8.07 -3.14 7.00
CA GLY A 69 -9.31 -3.78 6.55
C GLY A 69 -9.38 -5.28 6.83
N VAL A 70 -8.72 -5.76 7.88
CA VAL A 70 -8.66 -7.18 8.25
C VAL A 70 -9.27 -7.43 9.62
N THR A 71 -9.57 -8.71 9.92
CA THR A 71 -10.12 -9.11 11.24
C THR A 71 -9.04 -9.03 12.32
N ALA A 72 -9.44 -8.80 13.58
CA ALA A 72 -8.54 -8.76 14.72
C ALA A 72 -7.69 -10.04 14.90
N PRO A 73 -8.21 -11.27 14.72
CA PRO A 73 -7.40 -12.48 14.75
C PRO A 73 -6.31 -12.51 13.66
N THR A 74 -6.62 -12.05 12.45
CA THR A 74 -5.65 -11.96 11.37
C THR A 74 -4.55 -10.95 11.70
N MET A 75 -4.92 -9.77 12.19
CA MET A 75 -3.95 -8.76 12.60
C MET A 75 -3.10 -9.22 13.78
N THR A 76 -3.67 -9.96 14.73
CA THR A 76 -2.92 -10.57 15.85
C THR A 76 -1.80 -11.49 15.33
N ARG A 77 -2.08 -12.33 14.35
CA ARG A 77 -1.06 -13.23 13.76
C ARG A 77 0.06 -12.44 13.04
N LEU A 78 -0.32 -11.41 12.28
CA LEU A 78 0.64 -10.55 11.57
C LEU A 78 1.55 -9.82 12.55
N THR A 79 0.99 -9.18 13.58
CA THR A 79 1.75 -8.43 14.58
C THR A 79 2.61 -9.33 15.45
N GLN A 80 2.14 -10.52 15.84
CA GLN A 80 2.95 -11.49 16.56
C GLN A 80 4.19 -11.92 15.73
N ALA A 81 4.03 -12.09 14.43
CA ALA A 81 5.16 -12.40 13.55
C ALA A 81 6.15 -11.24 13.49
N LEU A 82 5.69 -9.99 13.35
CA LEU A 82 6.54 -8.79 13.33
C LEU A 82 7.27 -8.59 14.67
N VAL A 83 6.61 -8.86 15.79
CA VAL A 83 7.22 -8.80 17.13
C VAL A 83 8.30 -9.88 17.29
N ARG A 84 8.00 -11.13 16.89
CA ARG A 84 9.01 -12.21 16.92
C ARG A 84 10.24 -11.93 16.06
N SER A 85 10.06 -11.22 14.95
CA SER A 85 11.17 -10.79 14.08
C SER A 85 11.88 -9.52 14.57
N GLY A 86 11.48 -8.95 15.71
CA GLY A 86 12.09 -7.74 16.26
C GLY A 86 11.82 -6.46 15.46
N LEU A 87 10.84 -6.46 14.54
CA LEU A 87 10.52 -5.33 13.69
C LEU A 87 9.50 -4.37 14.31
N VAL A 88 8.72 -4.90 15.25
CA VAL A 88 7.72 -4.16 16.04
C VAL A 88 7.88 -4.54 17.49
N GLU A 89 7.74 -3.58 18.38
CA GLU A 89 7.69 -3.78 19.83
C GLU A 89 6.32 -3.40 20.39
N LYS A 90 5.99 -3.99 21.55
CA LYS A 90 4.79 -3.65 22.30
C LYS A 90 5.16 -2.68 23.40
N SER A 91 4.40 -1.61 23.55
CA SER A 91 4.49 -0.66 24.66
C SER A 91 3.12 -0.52 25.34
N VAL A 92 3.13 -0.22 26.61
CA VAL A 92 1.90 0.07 27.37
C VAL A 92 1.55 1.55 27.14
N ASN A 93 0.29 1.85 26.91
CA ASN A 93 -0.17 3.23 26.84
C ASN A 93 -0.07 3.88 28.22
N GLN A 94 0.64 5.00 28.35
CA GLN A 94 0.84 5.70 29.61
C GLN A 94 -0.46 6.29 30.20
N SER A 95 -1.46 6.58 29.38
CA SER A 95 -2.75 7.11 29.79
C SER A 95 -3.79 6.03 30.12
N ASP A 96 -3.64 4.83 29.58
CA ASP A 96 -4.47 3.65 29.88
C ASP A 96 -3.64 2.36 29.80
N ASN A 97 -3.22 1.86 30.92
CA ASN A 97 -2.41 0.64 31.03
C ASN A 97 -3.07 -0.63 30.47
N ARG A 98 -4.36 -0.57 30.09
CA ARG A 98 -5.09 -1.68 29.46
C ARG A 98 -4.84 -1.74 27.96
N VAL A 99 -4.34 -0.64 27.36
CA VAL A 99 -4.13 -0.56 25.93
C VAL A 99 -2.67 -0.85 25.60
N VAL A 100 -2.45 -1.90 24.84
CA VAL A 100 -1.14 -2.24 24.27
C VAL A 100 -0.98 -1.52 22.92
N LEU A 101 0.06 -0.74 22.80
CA LEU A 101 0.45 -0.03 21.59
C LEU A 101 1.57 -0.77 20.88
N LEU A 102 1.54 -0.72 19.57
CA LEU A 102 2.57 -1.25 18.66
C LEU A 102 3.44 -0.08 18.19
N ARG A 103 4.74 -0.27 18.27
CA ARG A 103 5.74 0.71 17.85
C ARG A 103 6.77 0.03 16.94
N ALA A 104 7.16 0.68 15.87
CA ALA A 104 8.21 0.17 15.00
C ALA A 104 9.57 0.33 15.65
N THR A 105 10.40 -0.71 15.53
CA THR A 105 11.81 -0.66 15.94
C THR A 105 12.68 -0.02 14.84
N PRO A 106 13.93 0.38 15.13
CA PRO A 106 14.88 0.79 14.10
C PRO A 106 15.08 -0.28 13.03
N ALA A 107 15.11 -1.57 13.40
CA ALA A 107 15.18 -2.68 12.46
C ALA A 107 13.95 -2.76 11.57
N GLY A 108 12.75 -2.51 12.11
CA GLY A 108 11.52 -2.45 11.33
C GLY A 108 11.54 -1.33 10.27
N LYS A 109 12.00 -0.14 10.65
CA LYS A 109 12.16 0.98 9.72
C LYS A 109 13.14 0.64 8.59
N HIS A 110 14.31 0.11 8.95
CA HIS A 110 15.31 -0.30 7.97
C HIS A 110 14.79 -1.37 7.00
N THR A 111 14.05 -2.35 7.50
CA THR A 111 13.42 -3.38 6.64
C THR A 111 12.42 -2.79 5.66
N LEU A 112 11.59 -1.82 6.09
CA LEU A 112 10.67 -1.14 5.19
C LEU A 112 11.42 -0.32 4.13
N ASP A 113 12.52 0.37 4.50
CA ASP A 113 13.33 1.17 3.59
C ASP A 113 13.97 0.28 2.50
N ILE A 114 14.49 -0.90 2.86
CA ILE A 114 15.01 -1.88 1.90
C ILE A 114 13.91 -2.32 0.92
N ALA A 115 12.74 -2.69 1.43
CA ALA A 115 11.63 -3.11 0.59
C ALA A 115 11.17 -1.98 -0.34
N ARG A 116 11.14 -0.74 0.16
CA ARG A 116 10.82 0.45 -0.64
C ARG A 116 11.84 0.68 -1.74
N ALA A 117 13.13 0.61 -1.42
CA ALA A 117 14.21 0.80 -2.40
C ALA A 117 14.10 -0.21 -3.56
N LYS A 118 13.85 -1.50 -3.26
CA LYS A 118 13.64 -2.54 -4.28
C LYS A 118 12.43 -2.26 -5.18
N ARG A 119 11.32 -1.80 -4.60
CA ARG A 119 10.12 -1.42 -5.37
C ARG A 119 10.39 -0.23 -6.28
N LEU A 120 11.13 0.78 -5.81
CA LEU A 120 11.53 1.92 -6.60
C LEU A 120 12.43 1.51 -7.75
N ALA A 121 13.46 0.68 -7.51
CA ALA A 121 14.33 0.17 -8.56
C ALA A 121 13.55 -0.58 -9.66
N ALA A 122 12.55 -1.40 -9.29
CA ALA A 122 11.71 -2.09 -10.26
C ALA A 122 10.81 -1.15 -11.09
N LEU A 123 10.45 0.03 -10.54
CA LEU A 123 9.74 1.07 -11.27
C LEU A 123 10.68 1.90 -12.16
N GLU A 124 11.88 2.21 -11.67
CA GLU A 124 12.92 2.89 -12.44
C GLU A 124 13.27 2.09 -13.68
N GLU A 125 13.54 0.78 -13.55
CA GLU A 125 13.76 -0.13 -14.68
C GLU A 125 12.60 -0.14 -15.70
N LEU A 126 11.35 -0.03 -15.22
CA LEU A 126 10.19 0.07 -16.10
C LEU A 126 10.18 1.40 -16.87
N LEU A 127 10.51 2.49 -16.19
CA LEU A 127 10.50 3.84 -16.77
C LEU A 127 11.67 4.04 -17.75
N GLU A 128 12.82 3.41 -17.54
CA GLU A 128 13.95 3.40 -18.47
C GLU A 128 13.58 2.84 -19.86
N GLY A 129 12.57 1.98 -19.93
CA GLY A 129 12.05 1.42 -21.18
C GLY A 129 11.15 2.37 -21.99
N LEU A 130 10.82 3.56 -21.45
CA LEU A 130 9.99 4.56 -22.12
C LEU A 130 10.86 5.51 -22.95
N ASP A 131 10.34 5.95 -24.10
CA ASP A 131 10.93 7.10 -24.77
C ASP A 131 10.65 8.41 -24.00
N PRO A 132 11.37 9.51 -24.29
CA PRO A 132 11.23 10.77 -23.55
C PRO A 132 9.82 11.38 -23.62
N GLU A 133 9.08 11.14 -24.70
CA GLU A 133 7.74 11.68 -24.91
C GLU A 133 6.73 10.93 -24.03
N ASP A 134 6.79 9.61 -24.02
CA ASP A 134 5.97 8.76 -23.15
C ASP A 134 6.30 8.96 -21.66
N ALA A 135 7.57 9.14 -21.31
CA ALA A 135 7.98 9.46 -19.93
C ALA A 135 7.33 10.78 -19.46
N ALA A 136 7.32 11.82 -20.30
CA ALA A 136 6.66 13.09 -19.98
C ALA A 136 5.13 12.95 -19.85
N LEU A 137 4.50 12.05 -20.63
CA LEU A 137 3.06 11.73 -20.47
C LEU A 137 2.79 11.06 -19.14
N VAL A 138 3.62 10.10 -18.72
CA VAL A 138 3.51 9.43 -17.42
C VAL A 138 3.67 10.43 -16.28
N GLU A 139 4.66 11.32 -16.33
CA GLU A 139 4.89 12.37 -15.33
C GLU A 139 3.65 13.27 -15.17
N ARG A 140 3.06 13.71 -16.27
CA ARG A 140 1.83 14.53 -16.24
C ARG A 140 0.64 13.76 -15.68
N ALA A 141 0.50 12.48 -16.03
CA ALA A 141 -0.58 11.63 -15.52
C ALA A 141 -0.44 11.43 -14.01
N VAL A 142 0.76 11.16 -13.49
CA VAL A 142 1.04 11.03 -12.06
C VAL A 142 0.70 12.34 -11.35
N SER A 143 1.20 13.47 -11.84
CA SER A 143 0.94 14.80 -11.25
C SER A 143 -0.54 15.16 -11.20
N ALA A 144 -1.33 14.72 -12.18
CA ALA A 144 -2.78 14.94 -12.22
C ALA A 144 -3.55 14.05 -11.22
N LEU A 145 -3.07 12.82 -10.97
CA LEU A 145 -3.75 11.85 -10.11
C LEU A 145 -3.38 11.98 -8.62
N GLU A 146 -2.14 12.37 -8.31
CA GLU A 146 -1.66 12.49 -6.94
C GLU A 146 -2.57 13.30 -6.00
N PRO A 147 -3.08 14.50 -6.39
CA PRO A 147 -3.94 15.29 -5.51
C PRO A 147 -5.28 14.62 -5.21
N LEU A 148 -5.76 13.77 -6.13
CA LEU A 148 -7.04 13.05 -5.98
C LEU A 148 -6.93 11.84 -5.04
N LEU A 149 -5.70 11.35 -4.81
CA LEU A 149 -5.45 10.18 -3.96
C LEU A 149 -4.99 10.55 -2.54
N ARG A 150 -4.68 11.83 -2.29
CA ARG A 150 -4.33 12.34 -0.96
C ARG A 150 -5.61 12.69 -0.19
N THR A 151 -6.27 11.69 0.37
CA THR A 151 -7.41 11.84 1.29
C THR A 151 -7.03 11.46 2.71
#